data_d7e11c64b34393a5d12b9300379511e2
#
_entry.id   d7e11c64b34393a5d12b9300379511e2
#
_cell.length_a   1.000
_cell.length_b   1.000
_cell.length_c   1.000
_cell.angle_alpha   90.00
_cell.angle_beta   90.00
_cell.angle_gamma   90.00
#
_symmetry.space_group_name_H-M   'P 1'
#
loop_
_entity.id
_entity.type
_entity.pdbx_description
1 polymer ?
#
loop_
_entity_poly.entity_id
_entity_poly.type
_entity_poly.pdbx_seq_one_letter_code
_entity_poly.pdbx_strand_id
1 'polypeptide(L)'
;AQVSGQVESVSDRNLDGRFFKAGDILLQLEQADYEFAIARARAQEATAAQRVAEERGRNLQAQREWRELGTSEANDLFLRKPQLRAAEASLAAAQADVAAAELALERTTVRAPFDGRLEKKSVDLGQFVAPGTVLAQIYATERVEVHLPISDSQLALLELPLFETAVEAYPEVVLSARFGGERWQWQGKIAPVSYTHLTLPTNA
;
A
#
# COMPACT_ATOMS: atom_id res chain seq x y z
N ALA A 1 -6.26 -5.96 8.11
CA ALA A 1 -6.36 -6.76 6.88
C ALA A 1 -6.92 -5.93 5.73
N GLN A 2 -6.50 -6.21 4.51
CA GLN A 2 -7.07 -5.61 3.29
C GLN A 2 -8.00 -6.59 2.56
N VAL A 3 -7.80 -7.88 2.79
CA VAL A 3 -8.59 -9.00 2.26
C VAL A 3 -9.06 -9.88 3.40
N SER A 4 -10.08 -10.72 3.16
CA SER A 4 -10.58 -11.68 4.14
C SER A 4 -9.86 -13.01 4.01
N GLY A 5 -9.83 -13.80 5.07
CA GLY A 5 -9.28 -15.15 5.05
C GLY A 5 -8.95 -15.67 6.44
N GLN A 6 -8.64 -16.95 6.51
CA GLN A 6 -8.14 -17.57 7.72
C GLN A 6 -6.63 -17.35 7.84
N VAL A 7 -6.13 -17.08 9.03
CA VAL A 7 -4.69 -16.96 9.28
C VAL A 7 -4.06 -18.34 9.19
N GLU A 8 -3.30 -18.59 8.14
CA GLU A 8 -2.63 -19.86 7.87
C GLU A 8 -1.29 -19.97 8.61
N SER A 9 -0.55 -18.87 8.65
CA SER A 9 0.72 -18.83 9.37
C SER A 9 0.98 -17.47 9.99
N VAL A 10 1.64 -17.48 11.13
CA VAL A 10 2.14 -16.30 11.84
C VAL A 10 3.64 -16.50 12.01
N SER A 11 4.44 -15.55 11.54
CA SER A 11 5.89 -15.64 11.67
C SER A 11 6.31 -15.65 13.15
N ASP A 12 7.33 -16.44 13.50
CA ASP A 12 7.94 -16.42 14.84
C ASP A 12 8.47 -15.02 15.21
N ARG A 13 8.73 -14.18 14.19
CA ARG A 13 9.09 -12.77 14.39
C ARG A 13 7.90 -11.90 14.79
N ASN A 14 6.67 -12.41 14.66
CA ASN A 14 5.43 -11.74 15.06
C ASN A 14 5.07 -12.02 16.54
N LEU A 15 6.08 -12.20 17.39
CA LEU A 15 5.92 -12.25 18.84
C LEU A 15 6.11 -10.85 19.43
N ASP A 16 5.29 -10.52 20.42
CA ASP A 16 5.32 -9.22 21.07
C ASP A 16 6.74 -8.84 21.52
N GLY A 17 7.15 -7.64 21.13
CA GLY A 17 8.47 -7.10 21.46
C GLY A 17 9.62 -7.51 20.53
N ARG A 18 9.42 -8.33 19.50
CA ARG A 18 10.48 -8.68 18.54
C ARG A 18 10.67 -7.61 17.46
N PHE A 19 11.91 -7.56 16.95
CA PHE A 19 12.29 -6.71 15.82
C PHE A 19 12.05 -7.42 14.48
N PHE A 20 11.68 -6.65 13.47
CA PHE A 20 11.51 -7.08 12.10
C PHE A 20 12.13 -6.05 11.15
N LYS A 21 12.40 -6.47 9.92
CA LYS A 21 12.87 -5.61 8.82
C LYS A 21 11.75 -5.36 7.82
N ALA A 22 11.89 -4.27 7.09
CA ALA A 22 11.03 -3.98 5.95
C ALA A 22 11.01 -5.17 4.98
N GLY A 23 9.81 -5.57 4.52
CA GLY A 23 9.60 -6.73 3.66
C GLY A 23 9.47 -8.08 4.38
N ASP A 24 9.81 -8.18 5.67
CA ASP A 24 9.60 -9.42 6.42
C ASP A 24 8.10 -9.80 6.43
N ILE A 25 7.81 -11.09 6.23
CA ILE A 25 6.44 -11.61 6.32
C ILE A 25 6.05 -11.67 7.80
N LEU A 26 5.00 -10.96 8.17
CA LEU A 26 4.45 -10.96 9.52
C LEU A 26 3.43 -12.07 9.70
N LEU A 27 2.52 -12.22 8.74
CA LEU A 27 1.52 -13.29 8.71
C LEU A 27 1.08 -13.56 7.28
N GLN A 28 0.50 -14.75 7.08
CA GLN A 28 -0.06 -15.18 5.81
C GLN A 28 -1.48 -15.68 6.01
N LEU A 29 -2.38 -15.25 5.14
CA LEU A 29 -3.74 -15.76 5.08
C LEU A 29 -3.80 -16.92 4.08
N GLU A 30 -4.79 -17.78 4.24
CA GLU A 30 -5.07 -18.87 3.30
C GLU A 30 -5.23 -18.35 1.87
N GLN A 31 -4.50 -18.94 0.92
CA GLN A 31 -4.36 -18.42 -0.45
C GLN A 31 -5.19 -19.18 -1.48
N ALA A 32 -5.70 -20.36 -1.14
CA ALA A 32 -6.34 -21.28 -2.09
C ALA A 32 -7.48 -20.62 -2.90
N ASP A 33 -8.37 -19.89 -2.23
CA ASP A 33 -9.50 -19.24 -2.90
C ASP A 33 -9.05 -18.15 -3.87
N TYR A 34 -7.97 -17.44 -3.56
CA TYR A 34 -7.39 -16.40 -4.39
C TYR A 34 -6.69 -16.98 -5.62
N GLU A 35 -6.00 -18.12 -5.47
CA GLU A 35 -5.41 -18.86 -6.60
C GLU A 35 -6.48 -19.35 -7.57
N PHE A 36 -7.60 -19.87 -7.05
CA PHE A 36 -8.75 -20.24 -7.89
C PHE A 36 -9.38 -19.03 -8.58
N ALA A 37 -9.43 -17.87 -7.93
CA ALA A 37 -9.91 -16.63 -8.55
C ALA A 37 -9.02 -16.21 -9.72
N ILE A 38 -7.68 -16.28 -9.57
CA ILE A 38 -6.72 -16.01 -10.65
C ILE A 38 -6.92 -16.99 -11.81
N ALA A 39 -7.06 -18.28 -11.53
CA ALA A 39 -7.27 -19.29 -12.58
C ALA A 39 -8.54 -19.00 -13.39
N ARG A 40 -9.64 -18.61 -12.73
CA ARG A 40 -10.90 -18.20 -13.39
C ARG A 40 -10.72 -16.94 -14.24
N ALA A 41 -10.06 -15.91 -13.70
CA ALA A 41 -9.82 -14.68 -14.42
C ALA A 41 -8.95 -14.90 -15.67
N ARG A 42 -7.91 -15.71 -15.58
CA ARG A 42 -7.08 -16.10 -16.73
C ARG A 42 -7.83 -16.89 -17.80
N ALA A 43 -8.75 -17.75 -17.41
CA ALA A 43 -9.62 -18.46 -18.37
C ALA A 43 -10.54 -17.48 -19.12
N GLN A 44 -11.06 -16.45 -18.44
CA GLN A 44 -11.87 -15.40 -19.07
C GLN A 44 -11.01 -14.53 -20.01
N GLU A 45 -9.80 -14.17 -19.62
CA GLU A 45 -8.85 -13.46 -20.47
C GLU A 45 -8.55 -14.24 -21.76
N ALA A 46 -8.27 -15.56 -21.64
CA ALA A 46 -8.03 -16.41 -22.80
C ALA A 46 -9.22 -16.45 -23.76
N THR A 47 -10.45 -16.51 -23.23
CA THR A 47 -11.69 -16.45 -24.02
C THR A 47 -11.86 -15.10 -24.72
N ALA A 48 -11.55 -14.00 -24.03
CA ALA A 48 -11.61 -12.66 -24.62
C ALA A 48 -10.53 -12.47 -25.71
N ALA A 49 -9.33 -12.99 -25.48
CA ALA A 49 -8.24 -12.96 -26.44
C ALA A 49 -8.59 -13.74 -27.73
N GLN A 50 -9.21 -14.92 -27.59
CA GLN A 50 -9.72 -15.68 -28.72
C GLN A 50 -10.74 -14.85 -29.53
N ARG A 51 -11.68 -14.19 -28.87
CA ARG A 51 -12.67 -13.33 -29.53
C ARG A 51 -12.05 -12.18 -30.29
N VAL A 52 -11.01 -11.55 -29.75
CA VAL A 52 -10.23 -10.51 -30.48
C VAL A 52 -9.57 -11.11 -31.73
N ALA A 53 -8.97 -12.29 -31.61
CA ALA A 53 -8.34 -12.96 -32.77
C ALA A 53 -9.36 -13.27 -33.87
N GLU A 54 -10.54 -13.75 -33.51
CA GLU A 54 -11.64 -13.98 -34.46
C GLU A 54 -12.11 -12.70 -35.15
N GLU A 55 -12.36 -11.63 -34.39
CA GLU A 55 -12.82 -10.37 -34.97
C GLU A 55 -11.74 -9.70 -35.81
N ARG A 56 -10.45 -9.84 -35.46
CA ARG A 56 -9.34 -9.40 -36.31
C ARG A 56 -9.31 -10.17 -37.62
N GLY A 57 -9.50 -11.48 -37.59
CA GLY A 57 -9.60 -12.30 -38.80
C GLY A 57 -10.75 -11.87 -39.70
N ARG A 58 -11.94 -11.64 -39.13
CA ARG A 58 -13.12 -11.17 -39.86
C ARG A 58 -12.95 -9.76 -40.42
N ASN A 59 -12.30 -8.86 -39.67
CA ASN A 59 -11.97 -7.50 -40.15
C ASN A 59 -11.01 -7.54 -41.36
N LEU A 60 -9.97 -8.36 -41.28
CA LEU A 60 -9.02 -8.54 -42.38
C LEU A 60 -9.68 -9.12 -43.63
N GLN A 61 -10.61 -10.08 -43.47
CA GLN A 61 -11.38 -10.63 -44.56
C GLN A 61 -12.27 -9.54 -45.22
N ALA A 62 -13.02 -8.78 -44.42
CA ALA A 62 -13.86 -7.70 -44.91
C ALA A 62 -13.05 -6.62 -45.63
N GLN A 63 -11.83 -6.33 -45.16
CA GLN A 63 -10.92 -5.40 -45.85
C GLN A 63 -10.46 -5.92 -47.22
N ARG A 64 -10.23 -7.24 -47.36
CA ARG A 64 -9.86 -7.84 -48.65
C ARG A 64 -11.02 -7.80 -49.62
N GLU A 65 -12.21 -8.24 -49.19
CA GLU A 65 -13.45 -8.20 -50.01
C GLU A 65 -13.76 -6.80 -50.48
N TRP A 66 -13.60 -5.78 -49.64
CA TRP A 66 -13.83 -4.39 -49.98
C TRP A 66 -12.88 -3.90 -51.09
N ARG A 67 -11.59 -4.28 -51.00
CA ARG A 67 -10.60 -3.91 -52.03
C ARG A 67 -10.89 -4.52 -53.38
N GLU A 68 -11.45 -5.72 -53.41
CA GLU A 68 -11.83 -6.41 -54.65
C GLU A 68 -13.06 -5.75 -55.31
N LEU A 69 -13.95 -5.13 -54.52
CA LEU A 69 -15.12 -4.41 -55.02
C LEU A 69 -14.79 -3.06 -55.67
N GLY A 70 -13.58 -2.53 -55.52
CA GLY A 70 -13.07 -1.35 -56.22
C GLY A 70 -13.73 0.00 -55.85
N THR A 71 -14.40 0.07 -54.70
CA THR A 71 -15.05 1.30 -54.21
C THR A 71 -14.16 2.08 -53.26
N SER A 72 -14.29 3.42 -53.25
CA SER A 72 -13.29 4.32 -52.65
C SER A 72 -13.35 4.45 -51.13
N GLU A 73 -14.47 4.22 -50.47
CA GLU A 73 -14.59 4.33 -49.02
C GLU A 73 -15.43 3.20 -48.42
N ALA A 74 -14.81 2.43 -47.48
CA ALA A 74 -15.50 1.39 -46.72
C ALA A 74 -16.19 1.99 -45.52
N ASN A 75 -17.44 1.62 -45.28
CA ASN A 75 -18.14 1.90 -44.05
C ASN A 75 -17.46 1.10 -42.89
N ASP A 76 -17.18 1.77 -41.79
CA ASP A 76 -16.59 1.17 -40.57
C ASP A 76 -17.36 -0.06 -40.05
N LEU A 77 -18.69 -0.07 -40.24
CA LEU A 77 -19.54 -1.21 -39.86
C LEU A 77 -19.29 -2.42 -40.78
N PHE A 78 -19.13 -2.21 -42.09
CA PHE A 78 -18.76 -3.26 -43.03
C PHE A 78 -17.40 -3.86 -42.70
N LEU A 79 -16.43 -3.01 -42.36
CA LEU A 79 -15.10 -3.40 -41.94
C LEU A 79 -15.07 -3.99 -40.52
N ARG A 80 -16.21 -4.12 -39.85
CA ARG A 80 -16.34 -4.68 -38.49
C ARG A 80 -15.46 -3.98 -37.43
N LYS A 81 -15.08 -2.72 -37.65
CA LYS A 81 -14.25 -1.96 -36.70
C LYS A 81 -14.89 -1.79 -35.31
N PRO A 82 -16.22 -1.49 -35.19
CA PRO A 82 -16.87 -1.42 -33.89
C PRO A 82 -16.83 -2.74 -33.13
N GLN A 83 -17.00 -3.88 -33.84
CA GLN A 83 -16.95 -5.21 -33.24
C GLN A 83 -15.54 -5.55 -32.72
N LEU A 84 -14.52 -5.22 -33.54
CA LEU A 84 -13.14 -5.40 -33.12
C LEU A 84 -12.80 -4.54 -31.89
N ARG A 85 -13.21 -3.27 -31.86
CA ARG A 85 -13.01 -2.39 -30.69
C ARG A 85 -13.73 -2.91 -29.44
N ALA A 86 -14.95 -3.45 -29.61
CA ALA A 86 -15.70 -4.04 -28.50
C ALA A 86 -15.00 -5.30 -27.96
N ALA A 87 -14.45 -6.15 -28.83
CA ALA A 87 -13.68 -7.31 -28.41
C ALA A 87 -12.37 -6.91 -27.71
N GLU A 88 -11.66 -5.90 -28.21
CA GLU A 88 -10.44 -5.37 -27.58
C GLU A 88 -10.75 -4.76 -26.21
N ALA A 89 -11.84 -4.02 -26.05
CA ALA A 89 -12.29 -3.50 -24.77
C ALA A 89 -12.63 -4.63 -23.78
N SER A 90 -13.28 -5.71 -24.26
CA SER A 90 -13.56 -6.89 -23.44
C SER A 90 -12.28 -7.60 -22.98
N LEU A 91 -11.27 -7.70 -23.84
CA LEU A 91 -9.96 -8.24 -23.46
C LEU A 91 -9.28 -7.37 -22.40
N ALA A 92 -9.29 -6.06 -22.58
CA ALA A 92 -8.71 -5.13 -21.61
C ALA A 92 -9.40 -5.24 -20.22
N ALA A 93 -10.72 -5.41 -20.21
CA ALA A 93 -11.48 -5.66 -18.97
C ALA A 93 -11.05 -6.97 -18.31
N ALA A 94 -10.96 -8.08 -19.07
CA ALA A 94 -10.54 -9.37 -18.53
C ALA A 94 -9.09 -9.34 -18.00
N GLN A 95 -8.20 -8.58 -18.63
CA GLN A 95 -6.82 -8.36 -18.13
C GLN A 95 -6.82 -7.58 -16.82
N ALA A 96 -7.70 -6.59 -16.66
CA ALA A 96 -7.85 -5.87 -15.40
C ALA A 96 -8.39 -6.80 -14.29
N ASP A 97 -9.28 -7.73 -14.61
CA ASP A 97 -9.78 -8.73 -13.65
C ASP A 97 -8.66 -9.68 -13.19
N VAL A 98 -7.76 -10.10 -14.08
CA VAL A 98 -6.57 -10.88 -13.70
C VAL A 98 -5.68 -10.09 -12.77
N ALA A 99 -5.36 -8.84 -13.10
CA ALA A 99 -4.52 -7.99 -12.26
C ALA A 99 -5.15 -7.75 -10.87
N ALA A 100 -6.48 -7.58 -10.82
CA ALA A 100 -7.20 -7.43 -9.55
C ALA A 100 -7.12 -8.71 -8.69
N ALA A 101 -7.25 -9.88 -9.29
CA ALA A 101 -7.15 -11.16 -8.60
C ALA A 101 -5.71 -11.42 -8.10
N GLU A 102 -4.69 -11.08 -8.88
CA GLU A 102 -3.28 -11.18 -8.48
C GLU A 102 -2.95 -10.24 -7.32
N LEU A 103 -3.44 -9.01 -7.36
CA LEU A 103 -3.30 -8.06 -6.25
C LEU A 103 -4.00 -8.55 -4.98
N ALA A 104 -5.16 -9.20 -5.11
CA ALA A 104 -5.86 -9.78 -3.96
C ALA A 104 -5.05 -10.92 -3.33
N LEU A 105 -4.41 -11.78 -4.14
CA LEU A 105 -3.49 -12.80 -3.66
C LEU A 105 -2.27 -12.20 -2.98
N GLU A 106 -1.64 -11.18 -3.55
CA GLU A 106 -0.50 -10.49 -2.92
C GLU A 106 -0.87 -9.98 -1.51
N ARG A 107 -2.08 -9.43 -1.35
CA ARG A 107 -2.57 -8.91 -0.08
C ARG A 107 -2.85 -9.95 0.99
N THR A 108 -2.86 -11.24 0.64
CA THR A 108 -2.94 -12.34 1.63
C THR A 108 -1.65 -12.48 2.42
N THR A 109 -0.52 -12.05 1.86
CA THR A 109 0.79 -12.03 2.53
C THR A 109 1.02 -10.64 3.13
N VAL A 110 0.92 -10.53 4.44
CA VAL A 110 1.14 -9.27 5.15
C VAL A 110 2.61 -9.11 5.48
N ARG A 111 3.22 -8.07 4.90
CA ARG A 111 4.63 -7.73 5.08
C ARG A 111 4.79 -6.47 5.91
N ALA A 112 5.94 -6.38 6.59
CA ALA A 112 6.34 -5.19 7.31
C ALA A 112 6.66 -4.04 6.33
N PRO A 113 6.07 -2.85 6.49
CA PRO A 113 6.31 -1.72 5.59
C PRO A 113 7.62 -0.95 5.87
N PHE A 114 8.21 -1.15 7.05
CA PHE A 114 9.43 -0.47 7.51
C PHE A 114 10.16 -1.34 8.54
N ASP A 115 11.39 -0.97 8.89
CA ASP A 115 12.14 -1.58 9.97
C ASP A 115 11.58 -1.15 11.32
N GLY A 116 11.26 -2.10 12.19
CA GLY A 116 10.58 -1.75 13.40
C GLY A 116 10.50 -2.86 14.43
N ARG A 117 9.61 -2.64 15.40
CA ARG A 117 9.31 -3.57 16.46
C ARG A 117 7.81 -3.81 16.58
N LEU A 118 7.43 -5.04 16.84
CA LEU A 118 6.06 -5.40 17.13
C LEU A 118 5.71 -5.00 18.56
N GLU A 119 4.68 -4.18 18.70
CA GLU A 119 4.14 -3.80 19.99
C GLU A 119 3.19 -4.87 20.50
N LYS A 120 2.20 -5.22 19.66
CA LYS A 120 1.16 -6.19 20.03
C LYS A 120 0.65 -6.93 18.81
N LYS A 121 0.50 -8.23 18.93
CA LYS A 121 -0.23 -9.09 18.00
C LYS A 121 -1.71 -9.09 18.38
N SER A 122 -2.60 -8.94 17.39
CA SER A 122 -4.06 -8.86 17.60
C SER A 122 -4.83 -10.02 16.98
N VAL A 123 -4.15 -10.99 16.35
CA VAL A 123 -4.77 -12.15 15.69
C VAL A 123 -3.97 -13.41 15.95
N ASP A 124 -4.65 -14.55 15.99
CA ASP A 124 -4.05 -15.85 16.22
C ASP A 124 -4.14 -16.77 15.01
N LEU A 125 -3.31 -17.82 15.00
CA LEU A 125 -3.34 -18.87 13.98
C LEU A 125 -4.75 -19.51 13.90
N GLY A 126 -5.26 -19.70 12.69
CA GLY A 126 -6.59 -20.27 12.46
C GLY A 126 -7.75 -19.28 12.63
N GLN A 127 -7.48 -18.04 13.07
CA GLN A 127 -8.52 -17.02 13.20
C GLN A 127 -8.93 -16.49 11.82
N PHE A 128 -10.24 -16.30 11.62
CA PHE A 128 -10.76 -15.65 10.42
C PHE A 128 -10.70 -14.13 10.59
N VAL A 129 -10.19 -13.44 9.56
CA VAL A 129 -10.08 -11.98 9.52
C VAL A 129 -10.86 -11.41 8.32
N ALA A 130 -11.41 -10.22 8.51
CA ALA A 130 -12.13 -9.46 7.47
C ALA A 130 -11.37 -8.17 7.13
N PRO A 131 -11.67 -7.53 5.99
CA PRO A 131 -11.12 -6.20 5.68
C PRO A 131 -11.40 -5.21 6.81
N GLY A 132 -10.37 -4.43 7.19
CA GLY A 132 -10.43 -3.52 8.33
C GLY A 132 -9.98 -4.11 9.68
N THR A 133 -9.87 -5.44 9.83
CA THR A 133 -9.35 -6.05 11.06
C THR A 133 -7.91 -5.62 11.32
N VAL A 134 -7.64 -5.14 12.55
CA VAL A 134 -6.28 -4.86 13.03
C VAL A 134 -5.56 -6.17 13.27
N LEU A 135 -4.45 -6.40 12.57
CA LEU A 135 -3.69 -7.64 12.65
C LEU A 135 -2.57 -7.55 13.71
N ALA A 136 -1.89 -6.42 13.75
CA ALA A 136 -0.81 -6.14 14.67
C ALA A 136 -0.62 -4.63 14.82
N GLN A 137 -0.04 -4.21 15.94
CA GLN A 137 0.48 -2.86 16.15
C GLN A 137 2.01 -2.90 16.04
N ILE A 138 2.54 -2.05 15.18
CA ILE A 138 3.98 -1.97 14.89
C ILE A 138 4.43 -0.52 14.99
N TYR A 139 5.67 -0.30 15.40
CA TYR A 139 6.29 1.03 15.41
C TYR A 139 7.70 0.98 14.84
N ALA A 140 8.08 2.07 14.19
CA ALA A 140 9.41 2.23 13.63
C ALA A 140 10.44 2.46 14.75
N THR A 141 11.64 1.90 14.59
CA THR A 141 12.73 2.07 15.57
C THR A 141 13.84 3.00 15.09
N GLU A 142 13.72 3.53 13.86
CA GLU A 142 14.73 4.41 13.26
C GLU A 142 14.78 5.79 13.94
N ARG A 143 13.61 6.29 14.37
CA ARG A 143 13.50 7.60 15.05
C ARG A 143 12.63 7.47 16.28
N VAL A 144 13.04 8.19 17.32
CA VAL A 144 12.30 8.30 18.57
C VAL A 144 12.06 9.79 18.83
N GLU A 145 10.81 10.13 19.14
CA GLU A 145 10.46 11.47 19.58
C GLU A 145 10.41 11.51 21.10
N VAL A 146 11.09 12.49 21.67
CA VAL A 146 11.11 12.71 23.13
C VAL A 146 10.42 14.04 23.39
N HIS A 147 9.26 14.00 24.04
CA HIS A 147 8.54 15.21 24.46
C HIS A 147 9.19 15.77 25.72
N LEU A 148 9.79 16.96 25.60
CA LEU A 148 10.40 17.67 26.71
C LEU A 148 9.48 18.82 27.14
N PRO A 149 8.90 18.78 28.35
CA PRO A 149 8.21 19.94 28.90
C PRO A 149 9.20 21.04 29.25
N ILE A 150 9.15 22.16 28.53
CA ILE A 150 10.04 23.31 28.72
C ILE A 150 9.20 24.45 29.28
N SER A 151 9.69 25.12 30.34
CA SER A 151 9.05 26.33 30.87
C SER A 151 9.36 27.56 30.01
N ASP A 152 8.52 28.59 30.06
CA ASP A 152 8.72 29.86 29.32
C ASP A 152 10.10 30.49 29.60
N SER A 153 10.58 30.42 30.84
CA SER A 153 11.91 30.92 31.19
C SER A 153 13.04 30.12 30.56
N GLN A 154 12.86 28.83 30.35
CA GLN A 154 13.81 27.96 29.63
C GLN A 154 13.70 28.16 28.12
N LEU A 155 12.49 28.38 27.62
CA LEU A 155 12.24 28.65 26.21
C LEU A 155 12.91 29.96 25.75
N ALA A 156 12.92 30.99 26.61
CA ALA A 156 13.57 32.26 26.33
C ALA A 156 15.09 32.15 26.19
N LEU A 157 15.73 31.09 26.68
CA LEU A 157 17.15 30.78 26.53
C LEU A 157 17.49 29.98 25.26
N LEU A 158 16.42 29.45 24.58
CA LEU A 158 16.56 28.68 23.38
C LEU A 158 16.16 29.56 22.18
N GLU A 159 17.11 29.85 21.31
CA GLU A 159 16.81 30.55 20.04
C GLU A 159 16.07 29.62 19.07
N LEU A 160 14.80 29.35 19.37
CA LEU A 160 13.98 28.50 18.53
C LEU A 160 13.11 29.33 17.59
N PRO A 161 13.05 29.01 16.31
CA PRO A 161 12.16 29.65 15.33
C PRO A 161 10.71 29.18 15.54
N LEU A 162 10.05 29.69 16.57
CA LEU A 162 8.71 29.24 16.98
C LEU A 162 7.59 29.65 16.02
N PHE A 163 7.80 30.67 15.19
CA PHE A 163 6.80 31.29 14.33
C PHE A 163 7.12 31.23 12.84
N GLU A 164 8.25 30.64 12.45
CA GLU A 164 8.64 30.54 11.06
C GLU A 164 8.06 29.25 10.44
N THR A 165 7.40 29.41 9.31
CA THR A 165 6.73 28.31 8.59
C THR A 165 7.70 27.39 7.84
N ALA A 166 8.94 27.83 7.62
CA ALA A 166 9.99 27.08 6.97
C ALA A 166 11.32 27.33 7.68
N VAL A 167 11.77 26.36 8.46
CA VAL A 167 13.07 26.40 9.12
C VAL A 167 14.05 25.53 8.35
N GLU A 168 15.11 26.14 7.81
CA GLU A 168 16.13 25.41 7.05
C GLU A 168 16.96 24.45 7.91
N ALA A 169 17.10 24.72 9.22
CA ALA A 169 17.79 23.82 10.14
C ALA A 169 17.28 24.00 11.58
N TYR A 170 16.93 22.90 12.23
CA TYR A 170 16.64 22.87 13.66
C TYR A 170 17.92 22.71 14.48
N PRO A 171 18.02 23.31 15.68
CA PRO A 171 19.16 23.17 16.56
C PRO A 171 19.45 21.70 16.89
N GLU A 172 20.72 21.33 16.80
CA GLU A 172 21.19 20.01 17.21
C GLU A 172 21.32 19.95 18.73
N VAL A 173 20.89 18.85 19.31
CA VAL A 173 20.94 18.60 20.75
C VAL A 173 21.50 17.22 21.04
N VAL A 174 22.14 17.09 22.19
CA VAL A 174 22.60 15.82 22.71
C VAL A 174 21.72 15.41 23.87
N LEU A 175 20.98 14.32 23.69
CA LEU A 175 20.22 13.68 24.75
C LEU A 175 21.17 12.76 25.51
N SER A 176 21.19 12.88 26.85
CA SER A 176 21.95 11.97 27.69
C SER A 176 21.07 11.34 28.75
N ALA A 177 21.18 10.01 28.92
CA ALA A 177 20.50 9.28 29.97
C ALA A 177 21.44 8.25 30.59
N ARG A 178 21.13 7.84 31.83
CA ARG A 178 21.77 6.69 32.47
C ARG A 178 20.86 5.48 32.34
N PHE A 179 21.38 4.42 31.74
CA PHE A 179 20.67 3.16 31.61
C PHE A 179 21.62 2.01 31.92
N GLY A 180 21.21 1.07 32.78
CA GLY A 180 22.05 -0.07 33.18
C GLY A 180 23.34 0.32 33.91
N GLY A 181 23.41 1.51 34.52
CA GLY A 181 24.61 2.02 35.18
C GLY A 181 25.56 2.80 34.28
N GLU A 182 25.38 2.74 32.98
CA GLU A 182 26.18 3.46 31.97
C GLU A 182 25.48 4.73 31.49
N ARG A 183 26.29 5.70 31.05
CA ARG A 183 25.77 6.94 30.45
C ARG A 183 25.71 6.75 28.93
N TRP A 184 24.52 6.90 28.37
CA TRP A 184 24.25 6.87 26.96
C TRP A 184 23.99 8.28 26.43
N GLN A 185 24.41 8.53 25.20
CA GLN A 185 24.21 9.81 24.51
C GLN A 185 23.66 9.57 23.11
N TRP A 186 22.65 10.36 22.72
CA TRP A 186 22.05 10.34 21.40
C TRP A 186 22.06 11.76 20.83
N GLN A 187 22.38 11.87 19.55
CA GLN A 187 22.25 13.12 18.81
C GLN A 187 20.82 13.25 18.33
N GLY A 188 20.23 14.42 18.49
CA GLY A 188 18.86 14.71 18.07
C GLY A 188 18.76 16.15 17.55
N LYS A 189 17.57 16.49 17.04
CA LYS A 189 17.21 17.85 16.63
C LYS A 189 15.95 18.25 17.35
N ILE A 190 15.86 19.50 17.78
CA ILE A 190 14.64 20.05 18.36
C ILE A 190 13.68 20.29 17.21
N ALA A 191 12.52 19.63 17.23
CA ALA A 191 11.42 19.90 16.32
C ALA A 191 10.27 20.58 17.06
N PRO A 192 9.62 21.61 16.48
CA PRO A 192 8.46 22.21 17.11
C PRO A 192 7.33 21.19 17.16
N VAL A 193 6.70 21.05 18.32
CA VAL A 193 5.49 20.23 18.47
C VAL A 193 4.33 21.08 17.96
N SER A 194 3.54 20.56 17.05
CA SER A 194 2.28 21.19 16.63
C SER A 194 1.29 21.18 17.80
N TYR A 195 1.11 22.33 18.44
CA TYR A 195 0.07 22.49 19.47
C TYR A 195 -1.29 22.62 18.81
N THR A 196 -2.13 21.62 19.00
CA THR A 196 -3.54 21.68 18.59
C THR A 196 -4.45 22.38 19.60
N HIS A 197 -3.96 22.76 20.81
CA HIS A 197 -4.73 23.45 21.84
C HIS A 197 -3.88 24.50 22.57
N LEU A 198 -3.82 25.70 22.02
CA LEU A 198 -3.56 26.92 22.80
C LEU A 198 -4.90 27.47 23.26
N THR A 199 -5.34 27.09 24.45
CA THR A 199 -6.37 27.88 25.16
C THR A 199 -5.67 29.09 25.74
N LEU A 200 -5.77 30.22 25.06
CA LEU A 200 -5.41 31.49 25.65
C LEU A 200 -6.38 31.77 26.81
N PRO A 201 -5.93 32.11 28.04
CA PRO A 201 -6.81 32.53 29.07
C PRO A 201 -7.45 33.85 28.61
N THR A 202 -8.77 33.86 28.47
CA THR A 202 -9.56 35.07 28.26
C THR A 202 -9.52 35.84 29.56
N ASN A 203 -8.64 36.83 29.68
CA ASN A 203 -8.75 37.82 30.73
C ASN A 203 -9.93 38.74 30.40
N ALA A 204 -11.00 38.65 31.22
CA ALA A 204 -12.04 39.64 31.34
C ALA A 204 -11.55 40.81 32.20
#